data_9ca4930712c88e448fe7076faf58b1b6
#
_entry.id   9ca4930712c88e448fe7076faf58b1b6
#
_cell.length_a   1.000
_cell.length_b   1.000
_cell.length_c   1.000
_cell.angle_alpha   90.00
_cell.angle_beta   90.00
_cell.angle_gamma   90.00
#
_symmetry.space_group_name_H-M   'P 1'
#
loop_
_entity.id
_entity.type
_entity.pdbx_description
1 polymer ?
#
loop_
_entity_poly.entity_id
_entity_poly.type
_entity_poly.pdbx_seq_one_letter_code
_entity_poly.pdbx_strand_id
1 'polypeptide(L)'
;MANNVPLYTASREYARTHDEIPLWRESINENIRCKHAIEDAIRQSFDGMYLKPDCAKILIQEFGFDRVEYVLANTLHQLSYDGRFSWSNKEWGENIEIPDDHRNCEFCVGSHPAVLDGFINEYRKAAEEQRQDFKLDL
;
A
#
# COMPACT_ATOMS: atom_id res chain seq x y z
N MET A 1 0.32 -10.56 13.60
CA MET A 1 -0.93 -9.88 13.94
C MET A 1 -0.99 -8.52 13.29
N ALA A 2 -2.18 -8.11 12.87
CA ALA A 2 -2.34 -6.80 12.30
C ALA A 2 -2.07 -5.71 13.33
N ASN A 3 -1.54 -4.58 12.89
CA ASN A 3 -1.26 -3.43 13.72
C ASN A 3 -2.56 -2.81 14.23
N ASN A 4 -2.54 -2.29 15.46
CA ASN A 4 -3.71 -1.69 16.09
C ASN A 4 -3.93 -0.21 15.71
N VAL A 5 -3.08 0.39 14.89
CA VAL A 5 -3.25 1.77 14.45
C VAL A 5 -4.34 1.84 13.40
N PRO A 6 -5.46 2.55 13.65
CA PRO A 6 -6.52 2.65 12.64
C PRO A 6 -6.06 3.43 11.41
N LEU A 7 -6.54 3.01 10.25
CA LEU A 7 -6.31 3.75 9.00
C LEU A 7 -7.23 4.98 8.99
N TYR A 8 -6.63 6.17 8.89
CA TYR A 8 -7.37 7.43 8.81
C TYR A 8 -7.37 7.90 7.36
N THR A 9 -8.55 7.99 6.76
CA THR A 9 -8.68 8.26 5.33
C THR A 9 -9.22 9.66 5.01
N ALA A 10 -9.46 10.48 6.03
CA ALA A 10 -9.90 11.87 5.84
C ALA A 10 -8.69 12.82 5.81
N SER A 11 -8.92 14.03 5.35
CA SER A 11 -7.87 15.05 5.28
C SER A 11 -7.45 15.56 6.65
N ARG A 12 -6.29 16.24 6.70
CA ARG A 12 -5.84 16.91 7.91
C ARG A 12 -6.84 17.97 8.34
N GLU A 13 -7.42 18.70 7.39
CA GLU A 13 -8.41 19.74 7.69
C GLU A 13 -9.66 19.14 8.34
N TYR A 14 -10.14 18.01 7.84
CA TYR A 14 -11.24 17.30 8.47
C TYR A 14 -10.89 16.90 9.89
N ALA A 15 -9.70 16.35 10.09
CA ALA A 15 -9.22 15.93 11.42
C ALA A 15 -9.14 17.12 12.37
N ARG A 16 -8.69 18.29 11.89
CA ARG A 16 -8.59 19.49 12.70
C ARG A 16 -9.97 19.95 13.20
N THR A 17 -10.97 19.94 12.30
CA THR A 17 -12.31 20.42 12.64
C THR A 17 -13.11 19.43 13.47
N HIS A 18 -12.66 18.17 13.56
CA HIS A 18 -13.33 17.11 14.31
C HIS A 18 -12.53 16.65 15.54
N ASP A 19 -11.49 17.39 15.92
CA ASP A 19 -10.60 17.05 17.04
C ASP A 19 -9.98 15.65 16.89
N GLU A 20 -9.57 15.31 15.67
CA GLU A 20 -9.02 13.99 15.33
C GLU A 20 -7.58 14.06 14.83
N ILE A 21 -6.88 15.17 15.03
CA ILE A 21 -5.48 15.33 14.61
C ILE A 21 -4.58 14.21 15.14
N PRO A 22 -4.69 13.76 16.40
CA PRO A 22 -3.86 12.65 16.87
C PRO A 22 -4.08 11.37 16.07
N LEU A 23 -5.32 11.06 15.69
CA LEU A 23 -5.63 9.90 14.87
C LEU A 23 -5.04 10.02 13.46
N TRP A 24 -5.17 11.20 12.86
CA TRP A 24 -4.60 11.49 11.54
C TRP A 24 -3.10 11.31 11.56
N ARG A 25 -2.43 11.91 12.56
CA ARG A 25 -0.96 11.87 12.69
C ARG A 25 -0.45 10.45 12.89
N GLU A 26 -1.11 9.69 13.77
CA GLU A 26 -0.72 8.31 14.04
C GLU A 26 -0.85 7.43 12.80
N SER A 27 -1.92 7.61 12.04
CA SER A 27 -2.13 6.87 10.80
C SER A 27 -1.07 7.22 9.74
N ILE A 28 -0.75 8.52 9.58
CA ILE A 28 0.29 8.95 8.64
C ILE A 28 1.65 8.33 9.00
N ASN A 29 2.01 8.35 10.28
CA ASN A 29 3.28 7.75 10.73
C ASN A 29 3.31 6.26 10.44
N GLU A 30 2.20 5.56 10.65
CA GLU A 30 2.12 4.13 10.37
C GLU A 30 2.15 3.84 8.87
N ASN A 31 1.56 4.72 8.05
CA ASN A 31 1.65 4.61 6.58
C ASN A 31 3.12 4.70 6.14
N ILE A 32 3.89 5.60 6.74
CA ILE A 32 5.31 5.75 6.43
C ILE A 32 6.08 4.49 6.84
N ARG A 33 5.78 3.93 8.02
CA ARG A 33 6.37 2.66 8.44
C ARG A 33 6.05 1.54 7.47
N CYS A 34 4.79 1.47 7.02
CA CYS A 34 4.34 0.48 6.05
C CYS A 34 5.11 0.64 4.73
N LYS A 35 5.28 1.87 4.26
CA LYS A 35 6.05 2.16 3.05
C LYS A 35 7.47 1.61 3.17
N HIS A 36 8.16 1.92 4.27
CA HIS A 36 9.53 1.44 4.47
C HIS A 36 9.59 -0.08 4.56
N ALA A 37 8.60 -0.70 5.19
CA ALA A 37 8.54 -2.16 5.27
C ALA A 37 8.34 -2.78 3.88
N ILE A 38 7.54 -2.16 3.02
CA ILE A 38 7.37 -2.61 1.63
C ILE A 38 8.70 -2.50 0.89
N GLU A 39 9.40 -1.37 1.02
CA GLU A 39 10.71 -1.17 0.39
C GLU A 39 11.71 -2.24 0.82
N ASP A 40 11.76 -2.53 2.11
CA ASP A 40 12.65 -3.55 2.65
C ASP A 40 12.27 -4.95 2.15
N ALA A 41 10.98 -5.26 2.11
CA ALA A 41 10.51 -6.55 1.61
C ALA A 41 10.87 -6.74 0.14
N ILE A 42 10.76 -5.70 -0.67
CA ILE A 42 11.15 -5.75 -2.08
C ILE A 42 12.65 -6.02 -2.20
N ARG A 43 13.49 -5.29 -1.45
CA ARG A 43 14.95 -5.50 -1.48
C ARG A 43 15.34 -6.91 -1.10
N GLN A 44 14.68 -7.49 -0.10
CA GLN A 44 14.96 -8.84 0.38
C GLN A 44 14.41 -9.92 -0.54
N SER A 45 13.33 -9.62 -1.26
CA SER A 45 12.63 -10.62 -2.08
C SER A 45 13.03 -10.60 -3.55
N PHE A 46 13.72 -9.55 -4.01
CA PHE A 46 14.10 -9.39 -5.42
C PHE A 46 15.52 -9.90 -5.63
N ASP A 47 15.66 -10.90 -6.50
CA ASP A 47 16.95 -11.56 -6.76
C ASP A 47 17.72 -10.96 -7.93
N GLY A 48 17.25 -9.84 -8.50
CA GLY A 48 17.80 -9.20 -9.68
C GLY A 48 17.01 -9.47 -10.94
N MET A 49 16.09 -10.42 -10.90
CA MET A 49 15.25 -10.79 -12.05
C MET A 49 13.79 -10.99 -11.64
N TYR A 50 13.55 -11.70 -10.53
CA TYR A 50 12.19 -12.03 -10.06
C TYR A 50 12.00 -11.64 -8.61
N LEU A 51 10.76 -11.29 -8.29
CA LEU A 51 10.31 -11.06 -6.93
C LEU A 51 9.77 -12.38 -6.38
N LYS A 52 10.13 -12.72 -5.13
CA LYS A 52 9.64 -13.95 -4.51
C LYS A 52 8.12 -13.94 -4.40
N PRO A 53 7.45 -15.06 -4.74
CA PRO A 53 6.01 -15.18 -4.50
C PRO A 53 5.69 -14.96 -3.02
N ASP A 54 4.50 -14.44 -2.75
CA ASP A 54 4.00 -14.22 -1.38
C ASP A 54 4.75 -13.17 -0.60
N CYS A 55 5.62 -12.36 -1.24
CA CYS A 55 6.37 -11.31 -0.56
C CYS A 55 5.45 -10.26 0.09
N ALA A 56 4.22 -10.12 -0.39
CA ALA A 56 3.25 -9.18 0.18
C ALA A 56 2.54 -9.73 1.41
N LYS A 57 2.50 -11.05 1.61
CA LYS A 57 1.72 -11.66 2.70
C LYS A 57 2.20 -11.24 4.08
N ILE A 58 3.51 -11.13 4.28
CA ILE A 58 4.09 -10.71 5.55
C ILE A 58 3.65 -9.28 5.89
N LEU A 59 3.63 -8.40 4.90
CA LEU A 59 3.21 -7.02 5.06
C LEU A 59 1.72 -6.92 5.41
N ILE A 60 0.92 -7.75 4.76
CA ILE A 60 -0.52 -7.82 5.03
C ILE A 60 -0.76 -8.28 6.47
N GLN A 61 -0.02 -9.28 6.95
CA GLN A 61 -0.13 -9.76 8.33
C GLN A 61 0.25 -8.69 9.34
N GLU A 62 1.27 -7.89 9.03
CA GLU A 62 1.75 -6.84 9.95
C GLU A 62 0.87 -5.60 9.94
N PHE A 63 0.44 -5.13 8.77
CA PHE A 63 -0.24 -3.84 8.61
C PHE A 63 -1.71 -3.94 8.26
N GLY A 64 -2.17 -5.10 7.79
CA GLY A 64 -3.53 -5.30 7.32
C GLY A 64 -3.69 -4.93 5.84
N PHE A 65 -4.72 -5.53 5.20
CA PHE A 65 -5.00 -5.27 3.78
C PHE A 65 -5.23 -3.79 3.49
N ASP A 66 -6.06 -3.14 4.31
CA ASP A 66 -6.49 -1.77 4.03
C ASP A 66 -5.32 -0.81 4.00
N ARG A 67 -4.38 -0.93 4.93
CA ARG A 67 -3.22 -0.04 4.97
C ARG A 67 -2.25 -0.31 3.85
N VAL A 68 -1.95 -1.57 3.55
CA VAL A 68 -1.06 -1.91 2.44
C VAL A 68 -1.65 -1.40 1.12
N GLU A 69 -2.95 -1.61 0.91
CA GLU A 69 -3.67 -1.10 -0.26
C GLU A 69 -3.57 0.41 -0.38
N TYR A 70 -3.79 1.11 0.73
CA TYR A 70 -3.78 2.57 0.78
C TYR A 70 -2.40 3.14 0.41
N VAL A 71 -1.35 2.55 0.97
CA VAL A 71 0.02 2.99 0.70
C VAL A 71 0.40 2.74 -0.75
N LEU A 72 0.06 1.57 -1.28
CA LEU A 72 0.35 1.24 -2.69
C LEU A 72 -0.43 2.15 -3.64
N ALA A 73 -1.72 2.38 -3.37
CA ALA A 73 -2.54 3.28 -4.19
C ALA A 73 -2.01 4.72 -4.17
N ASN A 74 -1.56 5.18 -3.00
CA ASN A 74 -0.94 6.50 -2.86
C ASN A 74 0.26 6.64 -3.79
N THR A 75 1.11 5.61 -3.84
CA THR A 75 2.26 5.59 -4.74
C THR A 75 1.84 5.71 -6.21
N LEU A 76 0.81 4.96 -6.60
CA LEU A 76 0.31 5.00 -7.97
C LEU A 76 -0.28 6.37 -8.32
N HIS A 77 -0.95 7.02 -7.37
CA HIS A 77 -1.47 8.37 -7.58
C HIS A 77 -0.34 9.36 -7.87
N GLN A 78 0.78 9.25 -7.15
CA GLN A 78 1.92 10.14 -7.35
C GLN A 78 2.65 9.86 -8.66
N LEU A 79 2.67 8.59 -9.10
CA LEU A 79 3.38 8.15 -10.30
C LEU A 79 2.43 7.80 -11.44
N SER A 80 1.25 8.42 -11.48
CA SER A 80 0.18 8.07 -12.41
C SER A 80 0.58 8.16 -13.88
N TYR A 81 1.54 9.02 -14.21
CA TYR A 81 2.01 9.18 -15.59
C TYR A 81 3.24 8.35 -15.94
N ASP A 82 3.72 7.51 -15.00
CA ASP A 82 4.88 6.66 -15.25
C ASP A 82 4.46 5.44 -16.07
N GLY A 83 4.94 5.37 -17.31
CA GLY A 83 4.61 4.28 -18.23
C GLY A 83 5.14 2.90 -17.83
N ARG A 84 5.96 2.84 -16.77
CA ARG A 84 6.53 1.57 -16.28
C ARG A 84 5.60 0.79 -15.37
N PHE A 85 4.50 1.42 -14.91
CA PHE A 85 3.47 0.68 -14.18
C PHE A 85 2.43 0.10 -15.14
N SER A 86 1.88 -1.06 -14.79
CA SER A 86 0.85 -1.67 -15.61
C SER A 86 -0.42 -0.82 -15.60
N TRP A 87 -1.14 -0.84 -16.72
CA TRP A 87 -2.44 -0.17 -16.84
C TRP A 87 -3.41 -0.63 -15.76
N SER A 88 -3.45 -1.94 -15.54
CA SER A 88 -4.35 -2.55 -14.55
C SER A 88 -4.11 -2.03 -13.13
N ASN A 89 -2.85 -1.83 -12.74
CA ASN A 89 -2.52 -1.33 -11.41
C ASN A 89 -2.83 0.15 -11.27
N LYS A 90 -2.57 0.94 -12.31
CA LYS A 90 -2.92 2.38 -12.30
C LYS A 90 -4.42 2.56 -12.13
N GLU A 91 -5.21 1.83 -12.91
CA GLU A 91 -6.67 1.91 -12.84
C GLU A 91 -7.19 1.49 -11.47
N TRP A 92 -6.64 0.40 -10.93
CA TRP A 92 -6.99 -0.05 -9.59
C TRP A 92 -6.68 1.01 -8.53
N GLY A 93 -5.49 1.60 -8.59
CA GLY A 93 -5.08 2.63 -7.63
C GLY A 93 -5.96 3.87 -7.66
N GLU A 94 -6.45 4.26 -8.82
CA GLU A 94 -7.30 5.43 -8.96
C GLU A 94 -8.68 5.26 -8.33
N ASN A 95 -9.11 4.03 -8.11
CA ASN A 95 -10.39 3.76 -7.47
C ASN A 95 -10.36 3.93 -5.95
N ILE A 96 -9.17 4.16 -5.38
CA ILE A 96 -9.00 4.33 -3.94
C ILE A 96 -8.82 5.82 -3.65
N GLU A 97 -9.73 6.38 -2.86
CA GLU A 97 -9.69 7.80 -2.54
C GLU A 97 -8.57 8.12 -1.55
N ILE A 98 -7.70 9.04 -1.94
CA ILE A 98 -6.57 9.47 -1.12
C ILE A 98 -6.55 11.00 -1.08
N PRO A 99 -6.69 11.62 0.11
CA PRO A 99 -6.59 13.08 0.22
C PRO A 99 -5.21 13.60 -0.21
N ASP A 100 -5.17 14.80 -0.77
CA ASP A 100 -3.92 15.39 -1.27
C ASP A 100 -2.86 15.51 -0.18
N ASP A 101 -3.25 15.80 1.06
CA ASP A 101 -2.30 15.95 2.16
C ASP A 101 -1.74 14.60 2.66
N HIS A 102 -2.18 13.48 2.10
CA HIS A 102 -1.62 12.14 2.36
C HIS A 102 -0.60 11.72 1.29
N ARG A 103 -0.38 12.52 0.26
CA ARG A 103 0.47 12.17 -0.88
C ARG A 103 1.95 12.45 -0.61
N ASN A 104 2.51 11.78 0.39
CA ASN A 104 3.90 11.96 0.76
C ASN A 104 4.69 10.64 0.79
N CYS A 105 4.15 9.59 0.18
CA CYS A 105 4.80 8.27 0.18
C CYS A 105 5.53 8.03 -1.15
N GLU A 106 6.73 8.57 -1.30
CA GLU A 106 7.59 8.21 -2.43
C GLU A 106 8.38 6.96 -2.09
N PHE A 107 8.41 6.01 -3.02
CA PHE A 107 9.19 4.78 -2.83
C PHE A 107 10.59 4.94 -3.37
N CYS A 108 11.57 4.68 -2.51
CA CYS A 108 12.99 4.76 -2.85
C CYS A 108 13.62 3.38 -2.75
N VAL A 109 13.12 2.45 -3.56
CA VAL A 109 13.59 1.06 -3.50
C VAL A 109 14.92 0.85 -4.23
N GLY A 110 15.47 1.88 -4.85
CA GLY A 110 16.72 1.75 -5.60
C GLY A 110 16.62 0.83 -6.81
N SER A 111 15.41 0.43 -7.17
CA SER A 111 15.16 -0.49 -8.27
C SER A 111 14.14 0.13 -9.22
N HIS A 112 14.01 -0.49 -10.37
CA HIS A 112 13.10 -0.02 -11.41
C HIS A 112 11.64 -0.05 -10.90
N PRO A 113 10.81 0.97 -11.21
CA PRO A 113 9.41 0.97 -10.79
C PRO A 113 8.60 -0.26 -11.19
N ALA A 114 9.01 -0.98 -12.23
CA ALA A 114 8.37 -2.24 -12.59
C ALA A 114 8.47 -3.29 -11.48
N VAL A 115 9.48 -3.22 -10.60
CA VAL A 115 9.59 -4.12 -9.45
C VAL A 115 8.51 -3.82 -8.43
N LEU A 116 8.21 -2.53 -8.21
CA LEU A 116 7.10 -2.13 -7.36
C LEU A 116 5.76 -2.54 -7.96
N ASP A 117 5.62 -2.44 -9.29
CA ASP A 117 4.44 -2.94 -10.00
C ASP A 117 4.25 -4.44 -9.74
N GLY A 118 5.34 -5.20 -9.75
CA GLY A 118 5.32 -6.62 -9.41
C GLY A 118 4.85 -6.88 -7.99
N PHE A 119 5.29 -6.06 -7.03
CA PHE A 119 4.83 -6.17 -5.64
C PHE A 119 3.33 -5.89 -5.53
N ILE A 120 2.84 -4.87 -6.25
CA ILE A 120 1.42 -4.56 -6.28
C ILE A 120 0.62 -5.75 -6.80
N ASN A 121 1.13 -6.42 -7.84
CA ASN A 121 0.48 -7.62 -8.37
C ASN A 121 0.42 -8.75 -7.33
N GLU A 122 1.49 -8.95 -6.56
CA GLU A 122 1.51 -9.94 -5.48
C GLU A 122 0.52 -9.59 -4.37
N TYR A 123 0.41 -8.31 -4.04
CA TYR A 123 -0.61 -7.86 -3.08
C TYR A 123 -2.02 -8.17 -3.59
N ARG A 124 -2.30 -7.81 -4.84
CA ARG A 124 -3.64 -8.00 -5.44
C ARG A 124 -4.01 -9.47 -5.49
N LYS A 125 -3.05 -10.32 -5.81
CA LYS A 125 -3.23 -11.77 -5.83
C LYS A 125 -3.57 -12.30 -4.44
N ALA A 126 -2.84 -11.87 -3.41
CA ALA A 126 -3.10 -12.28 -2.03
C ALA A 126 -4.49 -11.82 -1.55
N ALA A 127 -4.88 -10.59 -1.92
CA ALA A 127 -6.20 -10.06 -1.57
C ALA A 127 -7.32 -10.87 -2.24
N GLU A 128 -7.13 -11.25 -3.51
CA GLU A 128 -8.11 -12.05 -4.24
C GLU A 128 -8.25 -13.45 -3.65
N GLU A 129 -7.14 -14.08 -3.29
CA GLU A 129 -7.14 -15.39 -2.64
C GLU A 129 -7.93 -15.35 -1.33
N GLN A 130 -7.75 -14.31 -0.54
CA GLN A 130 -8.46 -14.19 0.73
C GLN A 130 -9.97 -13.99 0.52
N ARG A 131 -10.37 -13.25 -0.51
CA ARG A 131 -11.80 -13.11 -0.84
C ARG A 131 -12.42 -14.44 -1.23
N GLN A 132 -11.71 -15.26 -2.01
CA GLN A 132 -12.17 -16.57 -2.42
C GLN A 132 -12.31 -17.50 -1.22
N ASP A 133 -11.33 -17.51 -0.31
CA ASP A 133 -11.38 -18.31 0.90
C ASP A 133 -12.58 -17.92 1.78
N PHE A 134 -12.84 -16.61 1.89
CA PHE A 134 -13.98 -16.12 2.63
C PHE A 134 -15.31 -16.59 2.02
N LYS A 135 -15.42 -16.60 0.70
CA LYS A 135 -16.62 -17.07 0.00
C LYS A 135 -16.85 -18.57 0.20
N LEU A 136 -15.77 -19.35 0.25
CA LEU A 136 -15.87 -20.80 0.45
C LEU A 136 -16.33 -21.15 1.86
N ASP A 137 -16.05 -20.33 2.84
CA ASP A 137 -16.45 -20.54 4.22
C ASP A 137 -17.93 -20.22 4.46
N LEU A 138 -18.59 -19.63 3.51
CA LEU A 138 -20.01 -19.33 3.57
C LEU A 138 -20.84 -20.48 3.01
#